data_2e80bcfa6631284062ccb6474a238bbf
#
_entry.id   2e80bcfa6631284062ccb6474a238bbf
#
_cell.length_a   1.000
_cell.length_b   1.000
_cell.length_c   1.000
_cell.angle_alpha   90.00
_cell.angle_beta   90.00
_cell.angle_gamma   90.00
#
_symmetry.space_group_name_H-M   'P 1'
#
loop_
_entity.id
_entity.type
_entity.pdbx_description
1 polymer ?
#
loop_
_entity_poly.entity_id
_entity_poly.type
_entity_poly.pdbx_seq_one_letter_code
_entity_poly.pdbx_strand_id
1 'polypeptide(L)'
;FSFLFILMLNTEFIHPKFISTWILILLMHIAVFIPFKMQVLIGKNLGKLLYLFMSRFRSIAFVNISNCFPDKKQNQVNLLVKRHFEAIGVSFFETANAYYGSDNKIRRLLTVHNEKFLNDAIKDEGGIILLCSHFMPLMLGSRALLLKHTIANIYRPQNNKLFDKAMVKGYKKNGAVMIKSTDTRSIIKAINNSLPIWYAPDQDLGKSNSVFAPLFGIQTATASATARLAKNNNTRVIPYSFIRTKNGYLMSFEKPISNYPSEDPIKDATITNQILEKQIGKP
;
A
#
# COMPACT_ATOMS: atom_id res chain seq x y z
N PHE A 1 11.87 -10.41 -20.94
CA PHE A 1 11.43 -11.59 -21.72
C PHE A 1 11.72 -12.91 -20.99
N SER A 2 12.86 -13.09 -20.34
CA SER A 2 13.17 -14.31 -19.56
C SER A 2 12.19 -14.60 -18.41
N PHE A 3 11.56 -13.57 -17.85
CA PHE A 3 10.57 -13.68 -16.78
C PHE A 3 9.26 -14.35 -17.23
N LEU A 4 8.69 -13.92 -18.35
CA LEU A 4 7.46 -14.49 -18.93
C LEU A 4 7.72 -15.96 -19.30
N PHE A 5 8.89 -16.25 -19.87
CA PHE A 5 9.29 -17.59 -20.27
C PHE A 5 9.35 -18.58 -19.09
N ILE A 6 9.95 -18.17 -17.94
CA ILE A 6 10.04 -19.03 -16.73
C ILE A 6 8.65 -19.29 -16.11
N LEU A 7 7.72 -18.35 -16.17
CA LEU A 7 6.35 -18.58 -15.71
C LEU A 7 5.57 -19.50 -16.65
N MET A 8 5.83 -19.45 -17.96
CA MET A 8 5.23 -20.34 -18.96
C MET A 8 5.72 -21.79 -18.85
N LEU A 9 6.90 -22.04 -18.28
CA LEU A 9 7.40 -23.41 -18.04
C LEU A 9 6.56 -24.19 -17.00
N ASN A 10 5.69 -23.53 -16.25
CA ASN A 10 4.76 -24.23 -15.36
C ASN A 10 3.45 -24.52 -16.08
N THR A 11 3.22 -25.77 -16.42
CA THR A 11 2.05 -26.27 -17.16
C THR A 11 0.72 -25.88 -16.51
N GLU A 12 0.67 -25.68 -15.17
CA GLU A 12 -0.52 -25.19 -14.45
C GLU A 12 -1.03 -23.86 -15.02
N PHE A 13 -0.15 -22.97 -15.50
CA PHE A 13 -0.51 -21.63 -15.96
C PHE A 13 -0.82 -21.51 -17.45
N ILE A 14 -0.73 -22.60 -18.20
CA ILE A 14 -1.12 -22.66 -19.62
C ILE A 14 -2.65 -22.77 -19.76
N HIS A 15 -3.35 -23.17 -18.69
CA HIS A 15 -4.80 -23.34 -18.72
C HIS A 15 -5.52 -22.05 -19.15
N PRO A 16 -6.57 -22.11 -20.01
CA PRO A 16 -7.29 -20.94 -20.54
C PRO A 16 -7.79 -19.93 -19.50
N LYS A 17 -8.11 -20.37 -18.28
CA LYS A 17 -8.51 -19.47 -17.18
C LYS A 17 -7.49 -18.39 -16.83
N PHE A 18 -6.22 -18.55 -17.24
CA PHE A 18 -5.16 -17.58 -16.97
C PHE A 18 -4.88 -16.63 -18.14
N ILE A 19 -5.55 -16.77 -19.28
CA ILE A 19 -5.33 -15.94 -20.48
C ILE A 19 -5.48 -14.44 -20.14
N SER A 20 -6.56 -14.06 -19.45
CA SER A 20 -6.76 -12.65 -19.03
C SER A 20 -5.64 -12.14 -18.12
N THR A 21 -5.12 -12.99 -17.25
CA THR A 21 -3.99 -12.66 -16.37
C THR A 21 -2.70 -12.51 -17.17
N TRP A 22 -2.46 -13.34 -18.16
CA TRP A 22 -1.31 -13.21 -19.07
C TRP A 22 -1.37 -11.90 -19.86
N ILE A 23 -2.54 -11.55 -20.40
CA ILE A 23 -2.76 -10.28 -21.08
C ILE A 23 -2.47 -9.10 -20.13
N LEU A 24 -2.99 -9.16 -18.89
CA LEU A 24 -2.73 -8.14 -17.88
C LEU A 24 -1.23 -7.99 -17.58
N ILE A 25 -0.51 -9.09 -17.36
CA ILE A 25 0.94 -9.09 -17.12
C ILE A 25 1.69 -8.51 -18.32
N LEU A 26 1.33 -8.88 -19.54
CA LEU A 26 1.92 -8.33 -20.77
C LEU A 26 1.69 -6.82 -20.86
N LEU A 27 0.45 -6.35 -20.62
CA LEU A 27 0.13 -4.92 -20.61
C LEU A 27 0.93 -4.17 -19.53
N MET A 28 1.13 -4.76 -18.35
CA MET A 28 1.99 -4.17 -17.30
C MET A 28 3.46 -4.06 -17.74
N HIS A 29 4.00 -5.06 -18.47
CA HIS A 29 5.36 -4.98 -19.01
C HIS A 29 5.51 -3.90 -20.08
N ILE A 30 4.49 -3.66 -20.91
CA ILE A 30 4.48 -2.58 -21.89
C ILE A 30 4.34 -1.22 -21.19
N ALA A 31 3.46 -1.15 -20.17
CA ALA A 31 3.15 0.08 -19.45
C ALA A 31 4.36 0.76 -18.81
N VAL A 32 5.39 -0.01 -18.40
CA VAL A 32 6.58 0.58 -17.76
C VAL A 32 7.45 1.40 -18.71
N PHE A 33 7.33 1.22 -20.02
CA PHE A 33 8.06 2.01 -21.02
C PHE A 33 7.39 3.37 -21.30
N ILE A 34 6.13 3.54 -20.92
CA ILE A 34 5.40 4.78 -21.13
C ILE A 34 5.94 5.86 -20.18
N PRO A 35 6.17 7.11 -20.66
CA PRO A 35 6.58 8.23 -19.79
C PRO A 35 5.54 8.54 -18.71
N PHE A 36 5.98 9.00 -17.52
CA PHE A 36 5.12 9.24 -16.35
C PHE A 36 3.89 10.10 -16.66
N LYS A 37 4.06 11.24 -17.34
CA LYS A 37 2.95 12.14 -17.69
C LYS A 37 1.89 11.45 -18.56
N MET A 38 2.32 10.60 -19.48
CA MET A 38 1.43 9.81 -20.34
C MET A 38 0.72 8.70 -19.54
N GLN A 39 1.43 8.03 -18.62
CA GLN A 39 0.81 7.05 -17.70
C GLN A 39 -0.31 7.70 -16.89
N VAL A 40 -0.09 8.91 -16.36
CA VAL A 40 -1.11 9.64 -15.60
C VAL A 40 -2.29 10.02 -16.50
N LEU A 41 -2.05 10.51 -17.73
CA LEU A 41 -3.11 10.89 -18.67
C LEU A 41 -3.97 9.68 -19.06
N ILE A 42 -3.33 8.60 -19.50
CA ILE A 42 -4.01 7.37 -19.93
C ILE A 42 -4.75 6.75 -18.73
N GLY A 43 -4.10 6.70 -17.56
CA GLY A 43 -4.68 6.15 -16.35
C GLY A 43 -5.92 6.94 -15.90
N LYS A 44 -5.88 8.27 -15.93
CA LYS A 44 -7.07 9.09 -15.62
C LYS A 44 -8.22 8.80 -16.56
N ASN A 45 -7.97 8.66 -17.87
CA ASN A 45 -9.02 8.34 -18.84
C ASN A 45 -9.57 6.93 -18.64
N LEU A 46 -8.71 5.94 -18.32
CA LEU A 46 -9.13 4.61 -17.91
C LEU A 46 -10.01 4.68 -16.65
N GLY A 47 -9.63 5.47 -15.67
CA GLY A 47 -10.41 5.68 -14.44
C GLY A 47 -11.78 6.30 -14.71
N LYS A 48 -11.88 7.28 -15.63
CA LYS A 48 -13.17 7.85 -16.05
C LYS A 48 -14.06 6.79 -16.71
N LEU A 49 -13.48 5.91 -17.51
CA LEU A 49 -14.19 4.79 -18.11
C LEU A 49 -14.72 3.83 -17.03
N LEU A 50 -13.88 3.44 -16.08
CA LEU A 50 -14.28 2.60 -14.93
C LEU A 50 -15.40 3.24 -14.13
N TYR A 51 -15.36 4.57 -13.91
CA TYR A 51 -16.41 5.31 -13.23
C TYR A 51 -17.78 5.16 -13.92
N LEU A 52 -17.83 5.07 -15.24
CA LEU A 52 -19.09 4.88 -15.97
C LEU A 52 -19.66 3.47 -15.77
N PHE A 53 -18.82 2.45 -15.82
CA PHE A 53 -19.26 1.05 -15.82
C PHE A 53 -19.36 0.42 -14.42
N MET A 54 -18.69 0.95 -13.41
CA MET A 54 -18.62 0.34 -12.07
C MET A 54 -19.56 1.03 -11.07
N SER A 55 -20.88 1.05 -11.35
CA SER A 55 -21.89 1.77 -10.55
C SER A 55 -21.88 1.35 -9.06
N ARG A 56 -21.78 0.06 -8.78
CA ARG A 56 -21.74 -0.46 -7.39
C ARG A 56 -20.55 0.11 -6.61
N PHE A 57 -19.35 0.08 -7.18
CA PHE A 57 -18.13 0.60 -6.51
C PHE A 57 -18.19 2.12 -6.36
N ARG A 58 -18.81 2.82 -7.32
CA ARG A 58 -19.06 4.26 -7.23
C ARG A 58 -19.98 4.60 -6.05
N SER A 59 -21.05 3.83 -5.84
CA SER A 59 -21.95 4.03 -4.68
C SER A 59 -21.23 3.77 -3.36
N ILE A 60 -20.42 2.71 -3.27
CA ILE A 60 -19.61 2.42 -2.09
C ILE A 60 -18.63 3.58 -1.80
N ALA A 61 -17.90 4.05 -2.81
CA ALA A 61 -16.98 5.17 -2.67
C ALA A 61 -17.70 6.45 -2.24
N PHE A 62 -18.90 6.71 -2.78
CA PHE A 62 -19.73 7.86 -2.40
C PHE A 62 -20.10 7.81 -0.92
N VAL A 63 -20.63 6.68 -0.44
CA VAL A 63 -21.02 6.51 0.97
C VAL A 63 -19.82 6.68 1.89
N ASN A 64 -18.69 6.03 1.58
CA ASN A 64 -17.48 6.11 2.41
C ASN A 64 -16.92 7.53 2.47
N ILE A 65 -16.85 8.25 1.34
CA ILE A 65 -16.35 9.63 1.31
C ILE A 65 -17.32 10.56 2.03
N SER A 66 -18.65 10.39 1.87
CA SER A 66 -19.65 11.17 2.59
C SER A 66 -19.53 11.01 4.10
N ASN A 67 -19.29 9.78 4.56
CA ASN A 67 -19.13 9.49 5.97
C ASN A 67 -17.82 10.10 6.54
N CYS A 68 -16.72 10.01 5.80
CA CYS A 68 -15.45 10.59 6.25
C CYS A 68 -15.41 12.12 6.21
N PHE A 69 -16.23 12.74 5.36
CA PHE A 69 -16.26 14.20 5.18
C PHE A 69 -17.69 14.74 5.20
N PRO A 70 -18.38 14.68 6.36
CA PRO A 70 -19.81 15.03 6.47
C PRO A 70 -20.11 16.51 6.13
N ASP A 71 -19.13 17.40 6.29
CA ASP A 71 -19.30 18.83 6.00
C ASP A 71 -19.24 19.17 4.51
N LYS A 72 -18.89 18.20 3.65
CA LYS A 72 -18.80 18.44 2.20
C LYS A 72 -20.16 18.34 1.54
N LYS A 73 -20.46 19.32 0.68
CA LYS A 73 -21.66 19.29 -0.16
C LYS A 73 -21.61 18.12 -1.13
N GLN A 74 -22.77 17.61 -1.53
CA GLN A 74 -22.90 16.45 -2.43
C GLN A 74 -22.10 16.59 -3.75
N ASN A 75 -22.04 17.79 -4.33
CA ASN A 75 -21.25 18.03 -5.55
C ASN A 75 -19.73 17.86 -5.29
N GLN A 76 -19.25 18.25 -4.11
CA GLN A 76 -17.84 18.05 -3.71
C GLN A 76 -17.53 16.58 -3.49
N VAL A 77 -18.43 15.82 -2.84
CA VAL A 77 -18.29 14.37 -2.68
C VAL A 77 -18.26 13.70 -4.04
N ASN A 78 -19.17 14.03 -4.95
CA ASN A 78 -19.19 13.50 -6.31
C ASN A 78 -17.88 13.77 -7.08
N LEU A 79 -17.28 14.94 -6.89
CA LEU A 79 -15.98 15.27 -7.48
C LEU A 79 -14.85 14.39 -6.90
N LEU A 80 -14.85 14.16 -5.58
CA LEU A 80 -13.89 13.28 -4.93
C LEU A 80 -14.03 11.84 -5.43
N VAL A 81 -15.25 11.34 -5.58
CA VAL A 81 -15.49 9.99 -6.16
C VAL A 81 -14.93 9.90 -7.58
N LYS A 82 -15.15 10.91 -8.43
CA LYS A 82 -14.57 10.93 -9.79
C LYS A 82 -13.04 10.90 -9.75
N ARG A 83 -12.41 11.72 -8.89
CA ARG A 83 -10.95 11.77 -8.71
C ARG A 83 -10.40 10.45 -8.16
N HIS A 84 -11.14 9.79 -7.26
CA HIS A 84 -10.80 8.46 -6.75
C HIS A 84 -10.73 7.43 -7.89
N PHE A 85 -11.71 7.41 -8.79
CA PHE A 85 -11.69 6.53 -9.97
C PHE A 85 -10.56 6.87 -10.93
N GLU A 86 -10.27 8.15 -11.18
CA GLU A 86 -9.10 8.56 -11.94
C GLU A 86 -7.80 8.03 -11.30
N ALA A 87 -7.70 8.07 -9.97
CA ALA A 87 -6.56 7.54 -9.24
C ALA A 87 -6.46 6.01 -9.35
N ILE A 88 -7.59 5.28 -9.34
CA ILE A 88 -7.64 3.82 -9.59
C ILE A 88 -7.07 3.52 -10.99
N GLY A 89 -7.47 4.25 -12.02
CA GLY A 89 -6.93 4.01 -13.36
C GLY A 89 -5.41 4.27 -13.45
N VAL A 90 -4.89 5.27 -12.74
CA VAL A 90 -3.45 5.53 -12.68
C VAL A 90 -2.72 4.44 -11.88
N SER A 91 -3.33 3.86 -10.83
CA SER A 91 -2.70 2.83 -10.00
C SER A 91 -2.32 1.57 -10.78
N PHE A 92 -2.95 1.29 -11.92
CA PHE A 92 -2.51 0.24 -12.84
C PHE A 92 -1.05 0.44 -13.29
N PHE A 93 -0.69 1.65 -13.71
CA PHE A 93 0.68 1.99 -14.13
C PHE A 93 1.65 2.01 -12.96
N GLU A 94 1.20 2.44 -11.79
CA GLU A 94 1.99 2.43 -10.57
C GLU A 94 2.32 1.01 -10.12
N THR A 95 1.35 0.11 -10.18
CA THR A 95 1.55 -1.32 -9.90
C THR A 95 2.50 -1.95 -10.93
N ALA A 96 2.35 -1.62 -12.21
CA ALA A 96 3.27 -2.07 -13.26
C ALA A 96 4.71 -1.61 -12.98
N ASN A 97 4.90 -0.33 -12.62
CA ASN A 97 6.21 0.20 -12.25
C ASN A 97 6.77 -0.43 -10.96
N ALA A 98 5.92 -0.77 -10.00
CA ALA A 98 6.35 -1.46 -8.77
C ALA A 98 6.97 -2.83 -9.06
N TYR A 99 6.39 -3.59 -9.99
CA TYR A 99 6.84 -4.96 -10.29
C TYR A 99 7.93 -5.01 -11.35
N TYR A 100 7.86 -4.15 -12.36
CA TYR A 100 8.66 -4.26 -13.58
C TYR A 100 9.44 -2.99 -13.93
N GLY A 101 9.18 -1.86 -13.26
CA GLY A 101 9.86 -0.59 -13.51
C GLY A 101 11.34 -0.62 -13.12
N SER A 102 12.16 0.16 -13.81
CA SER A 102 13.58 0.31 -13.50
C SER A 102 13.78 1.25 -12.29
N ASP A 103 14.84 0.97 -11.51
CA ASP A 103 15.26 1.80 -10.37
C ASP A 103 15.45 3.26 -10.77
N ASN A 104 16.13 3.50 -11.90
CA ASN A 104 16.42 4.83 -12.39
C ASN A 104 15.14 5.63 -12.68
N LYS A 105 14.11 4.98 -13.25
CA LYS A 105 12.82 5.64 -13.49
C LYS A 105 12.16 6.06 -12.18
N ILE A 106 12.13 5.14 -11.19
CA ILE A 106 11.50 5.42 -9.90
C ILE A 106 12.28 6.50 -9.15
N ARG A 107 13.63 6.42 -9.10
CA ARG A 107 14.49 7.42 -8.44
C ARG A 107 14.27 8.83 -8.99
N ARG A 108 14.13 8.99 -10.32
CA ARG A 108 13.89 10.30 -10.96
C ARG A 108 12.54 10.94 -10.60
N LEU A 109 11.57 10.14 -10.20
CA LEU A 109 10.23 10.59 -9.85
C LEU A 109 10.03 10.76 -8.34
N LEU A 110 11.02 10.38 -7.52
CA LEU A 110 10.89 10.27 -6.08
C LEU A 110 11.48 11.49 -5.38
N THR A 111 10.67 12.14 -4.55
CA THR A 111 11.09 13.08 -3.51
C THR A 111 10.92 12.42 -2.15
N VAL A 112 11.92 12.56 -1.26
CA VAL A 112 11.91 11.92 0.05
C VAL A 112 11.99 12.98 1.14
N HIS A 113 11.07 12.92 2.10
CA HIS A 113 11.06 13.80 3.26
C HIS A 113 11.27 13.01 4.55
N ASN A 114 12.12 13.56 5.42
CA ASN A 114 12.36 13.08 6.78
C ASN A 114 12.81 11.61 6.90
N GLU A 115 13.53 11.09 5.91
CA GLU A 115 14.09 9.71 5.91
C GLU A 115 14.96 9.43 7.15
N LYS A 116 15.45 10.49 7.81
CA LYS A 116 16.23 10.39 9.04
C LYS A 116 15.53 9.58 10.13
N PHE A 117 14.19 9.66 10.25
CA PHE A 117 13.46 8.90 11.27
C PHE A 117 13.54 7.39 11.06
N LEU A 118 13.55 6.93 9.81
CA LEU A 118 13.78 5.51 9.50
C LEU A 118 15.26 5.16 9.72
N ASN A 119 16.18 5.98 9.24
CA ASN A 119 17.62 5.72 9.37
C ASN A 119 18.07 5.64 10.83
N ASP A 120 17.54 6.53 11.69
CA ASP A 120 17.84 6.53 13.12
C ASP A 120 17.25 5.28 13.79
N ALA A 121 16.02 4.88 13.44
CA ALA A 121 15.41 3.66 13.97
C ALA A 121 16.17 2.39 13.56
N ILE A 122 16.72 2.34 12.35
CA ILE A 122 17.54 1.22 11.89
C ILE A 122 18.84 1.11 12.71
N LYS A 123 19.49 2.24 13.02
CA LYS A 123 20.72 2.27 13.82
C LYS A 123 20.52 1.83 15.28
N ASP A 124 19.33 2.05 15.83
CA ASP A 124 19.01 1.71 17.21
C ASP A 124 18.63 0.23 17.42
N GLU A 125 18.73 -0.58 16.38
CA GLU A 125 18.57 -2.06 16.39
C GLU A 125 17.27 -2.59 17.03
N GLY A 126 16.23 -1.77 17.15
CA GLY A 126 14.90 -2.17 17.61
C GLY A 126 14.01 -2.64 16.45
N GLY A 127 12.83 -3.19 16.79
CA GLY A 127 11.82 -3.50 15.78
C GLY A 127 11.32 -2.21 15.08
N ILE A 128 10.93 -2.31 13.80
CA ILE A 128 10.45 -1.16 13.03
C ILE A 128 9.17 -1.54 12.27
N ILE A 129 8.10 -0.77 12.50
CA ILE A 129 6.86 -0.85 11.71
C ILE A 129 6.68 0.47 10.96
N LEU A 130 6.66 0.41 9.64
CA LEU A 130 6.27 1.53 8.79
C LEU A 130 4.75 1.49 8.64
N LEU A 131 4.06 2.36 9.39
CA LEU A 131 2.61 2.46 9.43
C LEU A 131 2.11 3.30 8.26
N CYS A 132 1.40 2.69 7.33
CA CYS A 132 0.86 3.37 6.15
C CYS A 132 -0.64 3.11 5.96
N SER A 133 -1.26 3.91 5.06
CA SER A 133 -2.63 3.72 4.57
C SER A 133 -2.62 3.13 3.16
N HIS A 134 -3.73 2.50 2.74
CA HIS A 134 -3.91 1.98 1.38
C HIS A 134 -4.12 3.11 0.35
N PHE A 135 -3.11 3.99 0.21
CA PHE A 135 -3.10 4.97 -0.87
C PHE A 135 -3.01 4.28 -2.24
N MET A 136 -3.52 4.92 -3.29
CA MET A 136 -3.49 4.34 -4.63
C MET A 136 -2.08 3.90 -5.09
N PRO A 137 -0.99 4.68 -4.90
CA PRO A 137 0.35 4.26 -5.28
C PRO A 137 1.03 3.32 -4.26
N LEU A 138 0.27 2.63 -3.40
CA LEU A 138 0.72 1.77 -2.32
C LEU A 138 1.84 0.80 -2.74
N MET A 139 1.61 0.08 -3.85
CA MET A 139 2.57 -0.92 -4.35
C MET A 139 3.89 -0.28 -4.78
N LEU A 140 3.81 0.89 -5.40
CA LEU A 140 4.99 1.65 -5.79
C LEU A 140 5.71 2.26 -4.59
N GLY A 141 4.98 2.62 -3.52
CA GLY A 141 5.54 3.11 -2.27
C GLY A 141 6.44 2.08 -1.58
N SER A 142 5.97 0.83 -1.47
CA SER A 142 6.80 -0.27 -0.99
C SER A 142 8.04 -0.49 -1.88
N ARG A 143 7.86 -0.46 -3.20
CA ARG A 143 8.98 -0.59 -4.14
C ARG A 143 9.99 0.56 -4.05
N ALA A 144 9.54 1.78 -3.77
CA ALA A 144 10.42 2.94 -3.59
C ALA A 144 11.30 2.82 -2.33
N LEU A 145 10.79 2.23 -1.25
CA LEU A 145 11.59 1.92 -0.06
C LEU A 145 12.74 0.96 -0.39
N LEU A 146 12.50 -0.05 -1.23
CA LEU A 146 13.49 -1.05 -1.64
C LEU A 146 14.66 -0.47 -2.46
N LEU A 147 14.58 0.78 -2.91
CA LEU A 147 15.70 1.45 -3.56
C LEU A 147 16.88 1.72 -2.62
N LYS A 148 16.63 1.77 -1.31
CA LYS A 148 17.63 2.12 -0.30
C LYS A 148 17.64 1.17 0.91
N HIS A 149 16.52 0.53 1.22
CA HIS A 149 16.33 -0.26 2.43
C HIS A 149 15.81 -1.65 2.09
N THR A 150 16.31 -2.68 2.76
CA THR A 150 15.65 -3.98 2.77
C THR A 150 14.45 -3.92 3.70
N ILE A 151 13.28 -4.34 3.24
CA ILE A 151 12.04 -4.31 4.03
C ILE A 151 11.28 -5.64 3.90
N ALA A 152 10.48 -5.94 4.91
CA ALA A 152 9.49 -7.01 4.85
C ALA A 152 8.12 -6.44 4.46
N ASN A 153 7.55 -6.97 3.37
CA ASN A 153 6.19 -6.70 2.94
C ASN A 153 5.26 -7.76 3.50
N ILE A 154 4.32 -7.35 4.36
CA ILE A 154 3.25 -8.24 4.81
C ILE A 154 2.16 -8.19 3.76
N TYR A 155 1.78 -9.36 3.20
CA TYR A 155 0.80 -9.42 2.13
C TYR A 155 -0.21 -10.56 2.31
N ARG A 156 -1.40 -10.36 1.79
CA ARG A 156 -2.40 -11.41 1.62
C ARG A 156 -2.21 -12.05 0.25
N PRO A 157 -2.05 -13.38 0.16
CA PRO A 157 -1.98 -14.07 -1.13
C PRO A 157 -3.18 -13.78 -2.00
N GLN A 158 -2.95 -13.57 -3.29
CA GLN A 158 -4.00 -13.28 -4.25
C GLN A 158 -4.73 -14.57 -4.65
N ASN A 159 -6.04 -14.48 -4.87
CA ASN A 159 -6.84 -15.63 -5.31
C ASN A 159 -6.38 -16.17 -6.68
N ASN A 160 -5.91 -15.30 -7.57
CA ASN A 160 -5.33 -15.69 -8.83
C ASN A 160 -3.85 -16.08 -8.63
N LYS A 161 -3.56 -17.37 -8.64
CA LYS A 161 -2.21 -17.91 -8.35
C LYS A 161 -1.13 -17.40 -9.31
N LEU A 162 -1.46 -17.16 -10.58
CA LEU A 162 -0.51 -16.62 -11.55
C LEU A 162 -0.16 -15.18 -11.22
N PHE A 163 -1.16 -14.36 -10.89
CA PHE A 163 -0.94 -12.97 -10.50
C PHE A 163 -0.16 -12.88 -9.17
N ASP A 164 -0.51 -13.73 -8.19
CA ASP A 164 0.22 -13.84 -6.92
C ASP A 164 1.70 -14.13 -7.13
N LYS A 165 2.00 -15.15 -7.96
CA LYS A 165 3.38 -15.52 -8.28
C LYS A 165 4.13 -14.39 -9.01
N ALA A 166 3.47 -13.68 -9.92
CA ALA A 166 4.05 -12.55 -10.64
C ALA A 166 4.35 -11.38 -9.68
N MET A 167 3.42 -11.03 -8.79
CA MET A 167 3.58 -10.02 -7.75
C MET A 167 4.74 -10.34 -6.81
N VAL A 168 4.73 -11.53 -6.20
CA VAL A 168 5.76 -11.96 -5.24
C VAL A 168 7.14 -11.96 -5.90
N LYS A 169 7.25 -12.45 -7.14
CA LYS A 169 8.50 -12.47 -7.89
C LYS A 169 8.98 -11.05 -8.22
N GLY A 170 8.05 -10.15 -8.61
CA GLY A 170 8.35 -8.75 -8.87
C GLY A 170 8.98 -8.05 -7.65
N TYR A 171 8.44 -8.29 -6.46
CA TYR A 171 8.99 -7.72 -5.22
C TYR A 171 10.30 -8.39 -4.80
N LYS A 172 10.37 -9.73 -4.81
CA LYS A 172 11.60 -10.47 -4.43
C LYS A 172 12.79 -10.12 -5.31
N LYS A 173 12.58 -9.93 -6.61
CA LYS A 173 13.62 -9.47 -7.55
C LYS A 173 14.24 -8.13 -7.10
N ASN A 174 13.47 -7.30 -6.42
CA ASN A 174 13.88 -5.99 -5.94
C ASN A 174 14.33 -6.00 -4.46
N GLY A 175 14.57 -7.17 -3.87
CA GLY A 175 15.12 -7.32 -2.53
C GLY A 175 14.10 -7.36 -1.39
N ALA A 176 12.78 -7.42 -1.69
CA ALA A 176 11.76 -7.52 -0.65
C ALA A 176 11.74 -8.90 0.03
N VAL A 177 11.58 -8.90 1.34
CA VAL A 177 11.19 -10.10 2.10
C VAL A 177 9.66 -10.15 2.11
N MET A 178 9.08 -11.16 1.43
CA MET A 178 7.62 -11.30 1.31
C MET A 178 7.10 -12.25 2.40
N ILE A 179 6.28 -11.74 3.33
CA ILE A 179 5.71 -12.50 4.44
C ILE A 179 4.18 -12.53 4.30
N LYS A 180 3.59 -13.72 4.34
CA LYS A 180 2.12 -13.85 4.32
C LYS A 180 1.53 -13.27 5.60
N SER A 181 0.42 -12.56 5.50
CA SER A 181 -0.27 -11.96 6.67
C SER A 181 -0.74 -12.97 7.72
N THR A 182 -0.85 -14.26 7.34
CA THR A 182 -1.19 -15.36 8.23
C THR A 182 0.04 -15.97 8.94
N ASP A 183 1.26 -15.62 8.52
CA ASP A 183 2.51 -16.15 9.10
C ASP A 183 3.04 -15.22 10.20
N THR A 184 2.33 -15.21 11.33
CA THR A 184 2.69 -14.38 12.50
C THR A 184 4.10 -14.66 13.01
N ARG A 185 4.56 -15.93 12.94
CA ARG A 185 5.91 -16.30 13.39
C ARG A 185 6.99 -15.57 12.57
N SER A 186 6.87 -15.60 11.25
CA SER A 186 7.82 -14.89 10.37
C SER A 186 7.74 -13.37 10.53
N ILE A 187 6.56 -12.81 10.81
CA ILE A 187 6.39 -11.39 11.11
C ILE A 187 7.17 -11.01 12.38
N ILE A 188 6.97 -11.75 13.48
CA ILE A 188 7.70 -11.52 14.75
C ILE A 188 9.19 -11.71 14.56
N LYS A 189 9.62 -12.73 13.81
CA LYS A 189 11.03 -12.94 13.49
C LYS A 189 11.64 -11.76 12.74
N ALA A 190 10.92 -11.17 11.79
CA ALA A 190 11.37 -9.98 11.07
C ALA A 190 11.55 -8.78 12.01
N ILE A 191 10.59 -8.55 12.92
CA ILE A 191 10.67 -7.51 13.96
C ILE A 191 11.90 -7.74 14.85
N ASN A 192 12.10 -8.95 15.35
CA ASN A 192 13.22 -9.28 16.25
C ASN A 192 14.60 -9.17 15.57
N ASN A 193 14.64 -9.28 14.25
CA ASN A 193 15.84 -9.06 13.45
C ASN A 193 15.99 -7.61 12.95
N SER A 194 15.25 -6.66 13.54
CA SER A 194 15.28 -5.24 13.16
C SER A 194 15.01 -4.96 11.67
N LEU A 195 14.33 -5.90 10.98
CA LEU A 195 13.93 -5.73 9.60
C LEU A 195 12.66 -4.86 9.54
N PRO A 196 12.70 -3.67 8.91
CA PRO A 196 11.53 -2.82 8.82
C PRO A 196 10.36 -3.53 8.14
N ILE A 197 9.21 -3.53 8.80
CA ILE A 197 7.96 -4.09 8.27
C ILE A 197 7.14 -2.98 7.65
N TRP A 198 6.77 -3.14 6.39
CA TRP A 198 5.81 -2.28 5.73
C TRP A 198 4.39 -2.83 5.95
N TYR A 199 3.54 -2.01 6.61
CA TYR A 199 2.26 -2.47 7.14
C TYR A 199 1.15 -1.43 7.02
N ALA A 200 0.01 -1.81 6.44
CA ALA A 200 -1.17 -0.97 6.28
C ALA A 200 -2.39 -1.62 6.98
N PRO A 201 -2.75 -1.17 8.20
CA PRO A 201 -3.81 -1.78 9.01
C PRO A 201 -5.22 -1.20 8.77
N ASP A 202 -5.42 -0.35 7.80
CA ASP A 202 -6.64 0.43 7.54
C ASP A 202 -7.76 -0.36 6.84
N GLN A 203 -7.68 -1.70 6.85
CA GLN A 203 -8.75 -2.58 6.37
C GLN A 203 -9.35 -3.38 7.54
N ASP A 204 -10.65 -3.70 7.42
CA ASP A 204 -11.33 -4.55 8.37
C ASP A 204 -10.76 -5.99 8.34
N LEU A 205 -10.21 -6.42 9.47
CA LEU A 205 -9.67 -7.78 9.68
C LEU A 205 -10.66 -8.71 10.41
N GLY A 206 -11.90 -8.30 10.56
CA GLY A 206 -12.95 -9.03 11.28
C GLY A 206 -12.94 -8.83 12.80
N LYS A 207 -14.04 -9.13 13.46
CA LYS A 207 -14.32 -8.84 14.87
C LYS A 207 -13.26 -9.39 15.84
N SER A 208 -12.71 -10.58 15.57
CA SER A 208 -11.74 -11.24 16.46
C SER A 208 -10.37 -10.55 16.49
N ASN A 209 -10.06 -9.71 15.51
CA ASN A 209 -8.75 -9.06 15.34
C ASN A 209 -8.82 -7.53 15.45
N SER A 210 -9.98 -7.00 15.81
CA SER A 210 -10.25 -5.57 15.82
C SER A 210 -10.86 -5.12 17.13
N VAL A 211 -10.64 -3.87 17.47
CA VAL A 211 -11.38 -3.11 18.50
C VAL A 211 -12.12 -1.97 17.82
N PHE A 212 -13.20 -1.50 18.43
CA PHE A 212 -13.91 -0.32 17.91
C PHE A 212 -13.22 0.94 18.41
N ALA A 213 -12.79 1.78 17.45
CA ALA A 213 -12.17 3.06 17.70
C ALA A 213 -12.64 4.08 16.65
N PRO A 214 -12.68 5.38 16.96
CA PRO A 214 -13.12 6.39 16.01
C PRO A 214 -12.16 6.51 14.83
N LEU A 215 -12.72 6.55 13.61
CA LEU A 215 -12.06 6.93 12.36
C LEU A 215 -12.97 7.93 11.64
N PHE A 216 -12.50 9.15 11.43
CA PHE A 216 -13.33 10.29 10.97
C PHE A 216 -14.61 10.48 11.81
N GLY A 217 -14.50 10.32 13.13
CA GLY A 217 -15.64 10.41 14.05
C GLY A 217 -16.60 9.22 14.08
N ILE A 218 -16.37 8.19 13.27
CA ILE A 218 -17.21 7.00 13.19
C ILE A 218 -16.54 5.83 13.91
N GLN A 219 -17.28 5.12 14.77
CA GLN A 219 -16.79 3.91 15.42
C GLN A 219 -16.54 2.81 14.36
N THR A 220 -15.28 2.52 14.12
CA THR A 220 -14.82 1.63 13.05
C THR A 220 -14.03 0.45 13.64
N ALA A 221 -14.23 -0.74 13.09
CA ALA A 221 -13.43 -1.92 13.46
C ALA A 221 -11.97 -1.70 13.05
N THR A 222 -11.12 -1.39 14.01
CA THR A 222 -9.70 -1.05 13.83
C THR A 222 -8.82 -2.21 14.24
N ALA A 223 -7.87 -2.59 13.38
CA ALA A 223 -6.96 -3.70 13.62
C ALA A 223 -6.10 -3.48 14.88
N SER A 224 -6.18 -4.37 15.86
CA SER A 224 -5.35 -4.36 17.07
C SER A 224 -3.93 -4.90 16.85
N ALA A 225 -3.65 -5.44 15.67
CA ALA A 225 -2.37 -6.08 15.36
C ALA A 225 -1.19 -5.12 15.41
N THR A 226 -1.35 -3.84 15.05
CA THR A 226 -0.27 -2.83 15.12
C THR A 226 0.29 -2.74 16.53
N ALA A 227 -0.55 -2.54 17.53
CA ALA A 227 -0.14 -2.43 18.94
C ALA A 227 0.47 -3.74 19.45
N ARG A 228 -0.15 -4.90 19.11
CA ARG A 228 0.39 -6.22 19.50
C ARG A 228 1.79 -6.48 18.94
N LEU A 229 2.02 -6.13 17.68
CA LEU A 229 3.34 -6.28 17.05
C LEU A 229 4.34 -5.31 17.65
N ALA A 230 3.92 -4.10 18.00
CA ALA A 230 4.79 -3.08 18.60
C ALA A 230 5.28 -3.43 20.02
N LYS A 231 4.67 -4.40 20.72
CA LYS A 231 5.16 -4.91 22.02
C LYS A 231 6.47 -5.71 21.93
N ASN A 232 6.88 -6.11 20.71
CA ASN A 232 8.09 -6.92 20.52
C ASN A 232 9.31 -6.02 20.24
N ASN A 233 10.46 -6.40 20.79
CA ASN A 233 11.78 -5.84 20.47
C ASN A 233 11.85 -4.30 20.45
N ASN A 234 11.29 -3.61 21.44
CA ASN A 234 11.27 -2.13 21.52
C ASN A 234 10.86 -1.48 20.18
N THR A 235 9.84 -2.05 19.53
CA THR A 235 9.45 -1.67 18.18
C THR A 235 9.01 -0.21 18.11
N ARG A 236 9.59 0.51 17.16
CA ARG A 236 9.16 1.86 16.77
C ARG A 236 8.15 1.78 15.66
N VAL A 237 7.02 2.44 15.84
CA VAL A 237 6.00 2.61 14.81
C VAL A 237 6.19 3.97 14.17
N ILE A 238 6.59 4.00 12.91
CA ILE A 238 6.90 5.20 12.14
C ILE A 238 5.81 5.43 11.11
N PRO A 239 5.03 6.53 11.22
CA PRO A 239 4.07 6.87 10.18
C PRO A 239 4.78 7.11 8.85
N TYR A 240 4.31 6.41 7.81
CA TYR A 240 4.86 6.43 6.47
C TYR A 240 3.76 6.76 5.46
N SER A 241 4.00 7.68 4.55
CA SER A 241 3.08 7.99 3.47
C SER A 241 3.79 8.04 2.13
N PHE A 242 3.08 7.61 1.09
CA PHE A 242 3.56 7.67 -0.30
C PHE A 242 2.42 8.17 -1.17
N ILE A 243 2.56 9.39 -1.68
CA ILE A 243 1.52 10.08 -2.43
C ILE A 243 2.01 10.49 -3.82
N ARG A 244 1.09 10.49 -4.79
CA ARG A 244 1.36 11.00 -6.14
C ARG A 244 1.29 12.52 -6.13
N THR A 245 2.30 13.17 -6.72
CA THR A 245 2.35 14.61 -6.95
C THR A 245 2.20 14.93 -8.44
N LYS A 246 2.17 16.21 -8.80
CA LYS A 246 2.10 16.65 -10.21
C LYS A 246 3.24 16.09 -11.07
N ASN A 247 4.44 15.97 -10.50
CA ASN A 247 5.66 15.63 -11.25
C ASN A 247 6.31 14.30 -10.84
N GLY A 248 5.69 13.53 -9.95
CA GLY A 248 6.23 12.28 -9.45
C GLY A 248 5.56 11.82 -8.17
N TYR A 249 6.36 11.48 -7.16
CA TYR A 249 5.89 10.92 -5.90
C TYR A 249 6.64 11.54 -4.72
N LEU A 250 5.92 11.71 -3.63
CA LEU A 250 6.46 12.13 -2.34
C LEU A 250 6.39 10.96 -1.36
N MET A 251 7.53 10.53 -0.87
CA MET A 251 7.70 9.58 0.22
C MET A 251 8.01 10.35 1.50
N SER A 252 7.22 10.18 2.54
CA SER A 252 7.40 10.94 3.79
C SER A 252 7.36 10.03 4.99
N PHE A 253 8.23 10.32 5.96
CA PHE A 253 8.25 9.70 7.27
C PHE A 253 7.91 10.76 8.33
N GLU A 254 7.20 10.34 9.37
CA GLU A 254 6.98 11.19 10.56
C GLU A 254 7.78 10.64 11.75
N LYS A 255 7.84 11.39 12.84
CA LYS A 255 8.47 10.91 14.08
C LYS A 255 7.82 9.61 14.54
N PRO A 256 8.59 8.66 15.10
CA PRO A 256 8.02 7.49 15.76
C PRO A 256 6.95 7.90 16.76
N ILE A 257 5.89 7.09 16.87
CA ILE A 257 4.80 7.33 17.79
C ILE A 257 5.35 7.21 19.24
N SER A 258 5.19 8.26 20.03
CA SER A 258 5.62 8.27 21.43
C SER A 258 4.64 7.52 22.32
N ASN A 259 5.14 6.81 23.35
CA ASN A 259 4.32 6.07 24.31
C ASN A 259 3.34 5.08 23.64
N TYR A 260 3.84 4.37 22.64
CA TYR A 260 3.07 3.38 21.87
C TYR A 260 3.87 2.06 21.76
N PRO A 261 3.26 0.90 22.00
CA PRO A 261 1.87 0.73 22.43
C PRO A 261 1.66 1.10 23.90
N SER A 262 0.41 1.42 24.27
CA SER A 262 -0.05 1.55 25.65
C SER A 262 -0.60 0.22 26.18
N GLU A 263 -1.14 0.22 27.40
CA GLU A 263 -1.85 -0.92 27.96
C GLU A 263 -3.35 -0.97 27.54
N ASP A 264 -3.85 0.11 26.90
CA ASP A 264 -5.24 0.22 26.46
C ASP A 264 -5.33 0.02 24.92
N PRO A 265 -5.89 -1.13 24.48
CA PRO A 265 -6.04 -1.40 23.04
C PRO A 265 -6.93 -0.40 22.27
N ILE A 266 -7.93 0.21 22.96
CA ILE A 266 -8.82 1.20 22.33
C ILE A 266 -8.06 2.51 22.11
N LYS A 267 -7.27 2.92 23.09
CA LYS A 267 -6.39 4.08 22.98
C LYS A 267 -5.39 3.90 21.85
N ASP A 268 -4.74 2.74 21.76
CA ASP A 268 -3.77 2.43 20.70
C ASP A 268 -4.42 2.45 19.31
N ALA A 269 -5.60 1.87 19.18
CA ALA A 269 -6.38 1.90 17.94
C ALA A 269 -6.78 3.33 17.56
N THR A 270 -7.18 4.14 18.55
CA THR A 270 -7.52 5.56 18.34
C THR A 270 -6.32 6.36 17.84
N ILE A 271 -5.14 6.18 18.45
CA ILE A 271 -3.89 6.81 17.99
C ILE A 271 -3.58 6.39 16.55
N THR A 272 -3.68 5.09 16.25
CA THR A 272 -3.47 4.58 14.90
C THR A 272 -4.42 5.25 13.89
N ASN A 273 -5.71 5.31 14.19
CA ASN A 273 -6.71 5.92 13.32
C ASN A 273 -6.46 7.42 13.11
N GLN A 274 -6.11 8.18 14.15
CA GLN A 274 -5.76 9.60 14.04
C GLN A 274 -4.58 9.85 13.10
N ILE A 275 -3.59 8.96 13.11
CA ILE A 275 -2.46 9.03 12.17
C ILE A 275 -2.93 8.77 10.75
N LEU A 276 -3.76 7.75 10.53
CA LEU A 276 -4.32 7.43 9.23
C LEU A 276 -5.19 8.58 8.70
N GLU A 277 -6.05 9.18 9.53
CA GLU A 277 -6.84 10.38 9.19
C GLU A 277 -5.96 11.53 8.74
N LYS A 278 -4.89 11.82 9.51
CA LYS A 278 -3.93 12.87 9.16
C LYS A 278 -3.22 12.58 7.85
N GLN A 279 -2.89 11.32 7.56
CA GLN A 279 -2.28 10.93 6.29
C GLN A 279 -3.26 11.10 5.12
N ILE A 280 -4.53 10.67 5.29
CA ILE A 280 -5.58 10.74 4.27
C ILE A 280 -6.00 12.20 4.01
N GLY A 281 -6.04 13.03 5.03
CA GLY A 281 -6.42 14.45 4.92
C GLY A 281 -5.34 15.34 4.30
N LYS A 282 -4.13 14.85 4.04
CA LYS A 282 -3.08 15.61 3.34
C LYS A 282 -3.49 15.85 1.88
N PRO A 283 -3.37 17.09 1.36
CA PRO A 283 -3.74 17.44 -0.01
C PRO A 283 -2.84 16.79 -1.06
#